data_c1849789a255cbaf53ef2c2982bb2c0d
#
_entry.id   c1849789a255cbaf53ef2c2982bb2c0d
#
_cell.length_a   1.000
_cell.length_b   1.000
_cell.length_c   1.000
_cell.angle_alpha   90.00
_cell.angle_beta   90.00
_cell.angle_gamma   90.00
#
_symmetry.space_group_name_H-M   'P 1'
#
loop_
_entity.id
_entity.type
_entity.pdbx_description
1 polymer ?
#
loop_
_entity_poly.entity_id
_entity_poly.type
_entity_poly.pdbx_seq_one_letter_code
_entity_poly.pdbx_strand_id
1 'polypeptide(L)'
;DSNMKKKVIIPILIILLAVIGVLTYLFFAQKQEMTEMVEQMEFEKSELEDEYEDLAMQFDGYRTPDIHNDSLAQLLNQEQQRVRDLLEELRITKATNARRIAELKKELATVRQVMVSYVHQIDSLNQTNKRLTAENKQVREQYAVVQQQAEELQQQNTHLTEKVTRASMLEITAFCVTPLNKRDRKTTNLNHMQKIQFDFTIGKNVTCERGIKQVYMRIVRPDGELINLPDPASRMFAFENSEIEYSLTKEFEYGGEAVSETLYWNVGEILYKGTYNADFFIDGALIASFPFELKH
;
A
#
# COMPACT_ATOMS: atom_id res chain seq x y z
N ASP A 1 3.27 -52.26 112.05
CA ASP A 1 2.68 -51.42 110.93
C ASP A 1 3.66 -50.91 109.90
N SER A 2 4.95 -50.85 110.23
CA SER A 2 5.97 -50.29 109.31
C SER A 2 6.28 -51.26 108.09
N ASN A 3 6.18 -52.64 108.34
CA ASN A 3 6.52 -53.60 107.30
C ASN A 3 5.41 -53.80 106.21
N MET A 4 4.16 -53.54 106.54
CA MET A 4 3.05 -53.60 105.60
C MET A 4 3.03 -52.42 104.62
N LYS A 5 3.40 -51.24 105.08
CA LYS A 5 3.56 -50.00 104.22
C LYS A 5 4.68 -50.15 103.23
N LYS A 6 5.79 -50.78 103.60
CA LYS A 6 6.94 -51.03 102.69
C LYS A 6 6.60 -52.06 101.60
N LYS A 7 5.76 -53.07 101.87
CA LYS A 7 5.34 -54.10 100.90
C LYS A 7 4.42 -53.52 99.81
N VAL A 8 3.72 -52.42 100.05
CA VAL A 8 2.87 -51.77 99.09
C VAL A 8 3.61 -50.61 98.36
N ILE A 9 4.51 -49.94 99.01
CA ILE A 9 5.27 -48.79 98.43
C ILE A 9 6.30 -49.27 97.39
N ILE A 10 6.97 -50.34 97.59
CA ILE A 10 7.97 -50.86 96.66
C ILE A 10 7.42 -51.19 95.24
N PRO A 11 6.31 -51.95 95.14
CA PRO A 11 5.74 -52.23 93.82
C PRO A 11 5.19 -50.95 93.09
N ILE A 12 4.65 -50.02 93.86
CA ILE A 12 4.22 -48.76 93.32
C ILE A 12 5.37 -47.94 92.77
N LEU A 13 6.51 -47.93 93.49
CA LEU A 13 7.76 -47.25 93.05
C LEU A 13 8.35 -47.91 91.78
N ILE A 14 8.30 -49.25 91.68
CA ILE A 14 8.74 -50.01 90.50
C ILE A 14 7.83 -49.68 89.27
N ILE A 15 6.51 -49.64 89.49
CA ILE A 15 5.53 -49.21 88.41
C ILE A 15 5.80 -47.77 87.99
N LEU A 16 6.00 -46.84 88.94
CA LEU A 16 6.33 -45.47 88.65
C LEU A 16 7.62 -45.33 87.83
N LEU A 17 8.68 -46.06 88.22
CA LEU A 17 9.95 -46.10 87.48
C LEU A 17 9.79 -46.69 86.08
N ALA A 18 8.95 -47.74 85.89
CA ALA A 18 8.65 -48.33 84.61
C ALA A 18 7.87 -47.27 83.69
N VAL A 19 6.93 -46.57 84.29
CA VAL A 19 6.14 -45.52 83.53
C VAL A 19 7.11 -44.37 83.12
N ILE A 20 7.99 -43.98 84.02
CA ILE A 20 8.99 -42.92 83.70
C ILE A 20 9.96 -43.45 82.60
N GLY A 21 10.39 -44.68 82.65
CA GLY A 21 11.22 -45.31 81.61
C GLY A 21 10.52 -45.37 80.26
N VAL A 22 9.23 -45.75 80.23
CA VAL A 22 8.46 -45.74 78.96
C VAL A 22 8.24 -44.31 78.45
N LEU A 23 7.96 -43.39 79.33
CA LEU A 23 7.75 -41.92 78.91
C LEU A 23 9.08 -41.31 78.35
N THR A 24 10.19 -41.64 78.99
CA THR A 24 11.51 -41.17 78.49
C THR A 24 11.88 -41.79 77.15
N TYR A 25 11.59 -43.10 77.00
CA TYR A 25 11.82 -43.78 75.73
C TYR A 25 10.93 -43.19 74.62
N LEU A 26 9.63 -42.97 74.84
CA LEU A 26 8.75 -42.34 73.86
C LEU A 26 9.17 -40.89 73.57
N PHE A 27 9.59 -40.17 74.59
CA PHE A 27 10.12 -38.80 74.37
C PHE A 27 11.37 -38.77 73.47
N PHE A 28 12.32 -39.70 73.71
CA PHE A 28 13.52 -39.81 72.90
C PHE A 28 13.21 -40.27 71.46
N ALA A 29 12.32 -41.25 71.29
CA ALA A 29 11.88 -41.73 69.98
C ALA A 29 11.19 -40.58 69.21
N GLN A 30 10.27 -39.90 69.83
CA GLN A 30 9.58 -38.73 69.20
C GLN A 30 10.57 -37.61 68.87
N LYS A 31 11.55 -37.33 69.75
CA LYS A 31 12.58 -36.31 69.47
C LYS A 31 13.46 -36.71 68.30
N GLN A 32 13.82 -37.99 68.13
CA GLN A 32 14.60 -38.48 67.03
C GLN A 32 13.81 -38.36 65.71
N GLU A 33 12.56 -38.79 65.70
CA GLU A 33 11.66 -38.65 64.54
C GLU A 33 11.47 -37.18 64.10
N MET A 34 11.30 -36.27 65.10
CA MET A 34 11.26 -34.82 64.84
C MET A 34 12.57 -34.30 64.26
N THR A 35 13.73 -34.80 64.74
CA THR A 35 15.03 -34.34 64.24
C THR A 35 15.27 -34.78 62.80
N GLU A 36 14.96 -36.04 62.49
CA GLU A 36 15.03 -36.60 61.13
C GLU A 36 14.07 -35.80 60.18
N MET A 37 12.86 -35.51 60.63
CA MET A 37 11.89 -34.69 59.86
C MET A 37 12.38 -33.27 59.59
N VAL A 38 13.01 -32.62 60.58
CA VAL A 38 13.59 -31.28 60.42
C VAL A 38 14.77 -31.31 59.43
N GLU A 39 15.64 -32.29 59.52
CA GLU A 39 16.79 -32.46 58.63
C GLU A 39 16.33 -32.71 57.20
N GLN A 40 15.29 -33.52 56.98
CA GLN A 40 14.65 -33.73 55.68
C GLN A 40 14.06 -32.45 55.14
N MET A 41 13.37 -31.63 55.97
CA MET A 41 12.79 -30.34 55.56
C MET A 41 13.87 -29.33 55.25
N GLU A 42 15.00 -29.33 55.93
CA GLU A 42 16.16 -28.49 55.65
C GLU A 42 16.78 -28.82 54.30
N PHE A 43 16.87 -30.11 53.97
CA PHE A 43 17.29 -30.57 52.64
C PHE A 43 16.33 -30.12 51.53
N GLU A 44 15.01 -30.41 51.70
CA GLU A 44 14.00 -29.95 50.73
C GLU A 44 13.98 -28.40 50.56
N LYS A 45 14.24 -27.65 51.62
CA LYS A 45 14.36 -26.20 51.58
C LYS A 45 15.58 -25.77 50.75
N SER A 46 16.75 -26.39 50.99
CA SER A 46 17.98 -26.12 50.24
C SER A 46 17.82 -26.46 48.74
N GLU A 47 17.21 -27.56 48.41
CA GLU A 47 16.91 -27.94 47.03
C GLU A 47 15.99 -26.93 46.36
N LEU A 48 14.99 -26.45 47.09
CA LEU A 48 14.07 -25.43 46.60
C LEU A 48 14.74 -24.05 46.43
N GLU A 49 15.69 -23.67 47.31
CA GLU A 49 16.52 -22.48 47.16
C GLU A 49 17.35 -22.51 45.87
N ASP A 50 18.00 -23.64 45.59
CA ASP A 50 18.77 -23.86 44.38
C ASP A 50 17.88 -23.79 43.13
N GLU A 51 16.66 -24.36 43.17
CA GLU A 51 15.69 -24.23 42.05
C GLU A 51 15.24 -22.77 41.79
N TYR A 52 15.05 -21.99 42.84
CA TYR A 52 14.72 -20.57 42.71
C TYR A 52 15.89 -19.75 42.15
N GLU A 53 17.13 -20.02 42.58
CA GLU A 53 18.34 -19.39 42.06
C GLU A 53 18.57 -19.72 40.61
N ASP A 54 18.44 -20.99 40.22
CA ASP A 54 18.52 -21.41 38.82
C ASP A 54 17.47 -20.76 37.94
N LEU A 55 16.24 -20.68 38.43
CA LEU A 55 15.17 -20.01 37.73
C LEU A 55 15.48 -18.50 37.55
N ALA A 56 15.96 -17.81 38.58
CA ALA A 56 16.34 -16.41 38.50
C ALA A 56 17.47 -16.19 37.48
N MET A 57 18.50 -17.05 37.47
CA MET A 57 19.63 -16.99 36.52
C MET A 57 19.18 -17.27 35.08
N GLN A 58 18.35 -18.29 34.87
CA GLN A 58 17.83 -18.63 33.54
C GLN A 58 17.10 -17.45 32.89
N PHE A 59 16.31 -16.72 33.65
CA PHE A 59 15.49 -15.65 33.14
C PHE A 59 16.16 -14.27 33.15
N ASP A 60 17.26 -14.10 33.89
CA ASP A 60 18.06 -12.86 33.81
C ASP A 60 18.74 -12.70 32.44
N GLY A 61 19.03 -13.81 31.76
CA GLY A 61 19.53 -13.82 30.37
C GLY A 61 18.53 -13.35 29.30
N TYR A 62 17.24 -13.36 29.56
CA TYR A 62 16.20 -12.87 28.65
C TYR A 62 15.99 -11.34 28.72
N ARG A 63 16.84 -10.63 29.39
CA ARG A 63 16.90 -9.17 29.45
C ARG A 63 17.50 -8.56 28.17
N THR A 64 17.13 -9.08 26.99
CA THR A 64 17.68 -8.60 25.74
C THR A 64 16.95 -7.33 25.26
N PRO A 65 17.69 -6.36 24.68
CA PRO A 65 17.11 -5.13 24.12
C PRO A 65 16.20 -5.35 22.90
N ASP A 66 16.03 -6.61 22.48
CA ASP A 66 15.23 -7.00 21.31
C ASP A 66 13.73 -7.25 21.60
N ILE A 67 13.29 -7.04 22.86
CA ILE A 67 11.85 -7.19 23.16
C ILE A 67 11.13 -5.92 22.73
N HIS A 68 10.61 -5.92 21.52
CA HIS A 68 9.81 -4.82 20.95
C HIS A 68 8.41 -4.65 21.57
N ASN A 69 8.08 -5.48 22.57
CA ASN A 69 6.81 -5.42 23.29
C ASN A 69 7.04 -5.05 24.75
N ASP A 70 6.98 -3.76 25.05
CA ASP A 70 7.17 -3.19 26.40
C ASP A 70 6.26 -3.84 27.45
N SER A 71 5.03 -4.22 27.08
CA SER A 71 4.08 -4.86 27.97
C SER A 71 4.53 -6.24 28.42
N LEU A 72 5.02 -7.07 27.50
CA LEU A 72 5.48 -8.42 27.79
C LEU A 72 6.80 -8.41 28.55
N ALA A 73 7.68 -7.45 28.25
CA ALA A 73 8.91 -7.21 29.00
C ALA A 73 8.62 -6.80 30.45
N GLN A 74 7.62 -5.96 30.67
CA GLN A 74 7.17 -5.57 32.02
C GLN A 74 6.61 -6.74 32.80
N LEU A 75 5.77 -7.58 32.18
CA LEU A 75 5.24 -8.78 32.82
C LEU A 75 6.34 -9.76 33.21
N LEU A 76 7.32 -9.98 32.33
CA LEU A 76 8.47 -10.83 32.63
C LEU A 76 9.29 -10.27 33.80
N ASN A 77 9.55 -8.96 33.82
CA ASN A 77 10.24 -8.31 34.94
C ASN A 77 9.48 -8.39 36.27
N GLN A 78 8.15 -8.33 36.25
CA GLN A 78 7.32 -8.52 37.42
C GLN A 78 7.45 -9.95 37.99
N GLU A 79 7.40 -10.95 37.13
CA GLU A 79 7.57 -12.33 37.56
C GLU A 79 9.01 -12.62 38.03
N GLN A 80 10.03 -12.01 37.44
CA GLN A 80 11.41 -12.09 37.94
C GLN A 80 11.55 -11.46 39.32
N GLN A 81 10.88 -10.34 39.56
CA GLN A 81 10.88 -9.72 40.91
C GLN A 81 10.18 -10.63 41.90
N ARG A 82 9.05 -11.24 41.51
CA ARG A 82 8.34 -12.20 42.35
C ARG A 82 9.17 -13.42 42.72
N VAL A 83 9.97 -13.95 41.79
CA VAL A 83 10.93 -15.03 42.08
C VAL A 83 11.90 -14.60 43.19
N ARG A 84 12.46 -13.39 43.12
CA ARG A 84 13.39 -12.87 44.11
C ARG A 84 12.76 -12.70 45.49
N ASP A 85 11.53 -12.18 45.50
CA ASP A 85 10.78 -11.98 46.75
C ASP A 85 10.44 -13.33 47.42
N LEU A 86 10.05 -14.33 46.62
CA LEU A 86 9.78 -15.69 47.11
C LEU A 86 11.07 -16.39 47.60
N LEU A 87 12.19 -16.20 46.91
CA LEU A 87 13.50 -16.74 47.35
C LEU A 87 13.91 -16.13 48.72
N GLU A 88 13.73 -14.82 48.88
CA GLU A 88 14.03 -14.16 50.16
C GLU A 88 13.11 -14.67 51.28
N GLU A 89 11.81 -14.83 50.98
CA GLU A 89 10.85 -15.43 51.92
C GLU A 89 11.25 -16.89 52.28
N LEU A 90 11.69 -17.67 51.34
CA LEU A 90 12.13 -19.03 51.57
C LEU A 90 13.37 -19.09 52.50
N ARG A 91 14.34 -18.19 52.28
CA ARG A 91 15.55 -18.08 53.10
C ARG A 91 15.25 -17.79 54.57
N ILE A 92 14.29 -16.93 54.85
CA ILE A 92 13.89 -16.57 56.24
C ILE A 92 12.92 -17.58 56.84
N THR A 93 12.29 -18.45 56.04
CA THR A 93 11.36 -19.49 56.52
C THR A 93 12.13 -20.59 57.24
N LYS A 94 11.75 -20.91 58.49
CA LYS A 94 12.35 -22.00 59.24
C LYS A 94 11.97 -23.37 58.64
N ALA A 95 12.89 -24.32 58.64
CA ALA A 95 12.66 -25.69 58.16
C ALA A 95 11.53 -26.43 58.92
N THR A 96 11.21 -25.99 60.14
CA THR A 96 10.07 -26.50 60.93
C THR A 96 8.69 -26.08 60.37
N ASN A 97 8.63 -25.11 59.42
CA ASN A 97 7.38 -24.66 58.81
C ASN A 97 7.12 -25.39 57.48
N ALA A 98 6.94 -26.70 57.52
CA ALA A 98 6.69 -27.55 56.36
C ALA A 98 5.54 -27.08 55.51
N ARG A 99 4.48 -26.53 56.09
CA ARG A 99 3.33 -25.98 55.34
C ARG A 99 3.72 -24.82 54.42
N ARG A 100 4.48 -23.86 54.94
CA ARG A 100 4.90 -22.69 54.13
C ARG A 100 5.89 -23.09 53.04
N ILE A 101 6.79 -24.03 53.30
CA ILE A 101 7.73 -24.59 52.32
C ILE A 101 6.93 -25.27 51.17
N ALA A 102 5.90 -26.05 51.48
CA ALA A 102 5.05 -26.66 50.47
C ALA A 102 4.22 -25.62 49.64
N GLU A 103 3.79 -24.52 50.28
CA GLU A 103 3.14 -23.41 49.58
C GLU A 103 4.11 -22.70 48.62
N LEU A 104 5.32 -22.37 49.07
CA LEU A 104 6.40 -21.79 48.26
C LEU A 104 6.76 -22.66 47.08
N LYS A 105 6.83 -23.99 47.26
CA LYS A 105 7.07 -24.94 46.16
C LYS A 105 6.00 -24.89 45.06
N LYS A 106 4.72 -24.72 45.43
CA LYS A 106 3.62 -24.55 44.47
C LYS A 106 3.70 -23.21 43.78
N GLU A 107 4.04 -22.13 44.50
CA GLU A 107 4.21 -20.82 43.94
C GLU A 107 5.35 -20.78 42.92
N LEU A 108 6.50 -21.42 43.23
CA LEU A 108 7.60 -21.59 42.29
C LEU A 108 7.16 -22.28 40.99
N ALA A 109 6.46 -23.40 41.11
CA ALA A 109 5.97 -24.14 39.93
C ALA A 109 5.05 -23.26 39.06
N THR A 110 4.19 -22.44 39.70
CA THR A 110 3.29 -21.52 38.99
C THR A 110 4.07 -20.42 38.28
N VAL A 111 5.00 -19.77 38.97
CA VAL A 111 5.81 -18.68 38.38
C VAL A 111 6.67 -19.22 37.24
N ARG A 112 7.30 -20.39 37.42
CA ARG A 112 8.06 -21.09 36.34
C ARG A 112 7.21 -21.29 35.10
N GLN A 113 5.98 -21.79 35.24
CA GLN A 113 5.07 -22.03 34.12
C GLN A 113 4.70 -20.73 33.40
N VAL A 114 4.41 -19.68 34.14
CA VAL A 114 4.08 -18.34 33.59
C VAL A 114 5.29 -17.77 32.84
N MET A 115 6.49 -17.83 33.42
CA MET A 115 7.70 -17.32 32.78
C MET A 115 8.04 -18.07 31.50
N VAL A 116 7.94 -19.39 31.48
CA VAL A 116 8.11 -20.22 30.28
C VAL A 116 7.12 -19.80 29.18
N SER A 117 5.87 -19.55 29.57
CA SER A 117 4.84 -19.05 28.62
C SER A 117 5.23 -17.70 28.02
N TYR A 118 5.75 -16.78 28.84
CA TYR A 118 6.18 -15.46 28.35
C TYR A 118 7.39 -15.56 27.40
N VAL A 119 8.36 -16.42 27.71
CA VAL A 119 9.49 -16.66 26.80
C VAL A 119 9.03 -17.21 25.46
N HIS A 120 8.14 -18.19 25.44
CA HIS A 120 7.57 -18.70 24.19
C HIS A 120 6.82 -17.64 23.39
N GLN A 121 6.10 -16.74 24.07
CA GLN A 121 5.42 -15.61 23.39
C GLN A 121 6.43 -14.63 22.82
N ILE A 122 7.50 -14.31 23.56
CA ILE A 122 8.59 -13.43 23.09
C ILE A 122 9.24 -14.02 21.84
N ASP A 123 9.61 -15.31 21.87
CA ASP A 123 10.24 -15.99 20.73
C ASP A 123 9.32 -16.02 19.50
N SER A 124 8.04 -16.33 19.69
CA SER A 124 7.04 -16.33 18.62
C SER A 124 6.85 -14.94 18.01
N LEU A 125 6.79 -13.90 18.86
CA LEU A 125 6.70 -12.51 18.39
C LEU A 125 7.96 -12.08 17.64
N ASN A 126 9.14 -12.43 18.13
CA ASN A 126 10.40 -12.09 17.47
C ASN A 126 10.54 -12.80 16.12
N GLN A 127 10.17 -14.07 16.02
CA GLN A 127 10.12 -14.77 14.73
C GLN A 127 9.13 -14.13 13.77
N THR A 128 7.93 -13.79 14.26
CA THR A 128 6.91 -13.12 13.47
C THR A 128 7.38 -11.75 12.98
N ASN A 129 8.01 -10.95 13.85
CA ASN A 129 8.57 -9.65 13.49
C ASN A 129 9.67 -9.76 12.43
N LYS A 130 10.59 -10.71 12.57
CA LYS A 130 11.64 -11.00 11.57
C LYS A 130 11.01 -11.38 10.22
N ARG A 131 10.02 -12.26 10.22
CA ARG A 131 9.30 -12.68 9.01
C ARG A 131 8.58 -11.49 8.37
N LEU A 132 7.81 -10.73 9.15
CA LEU A 132 7.08 -9.56 8.66
C LEU A 132 8.02 -8.47 8.12
N THR A 133 9.17 -8.27 8.75
CA THR A 133 10.18 -7.32 8.27
C THR A 133 10.75 -7.76 6.92
N ALA A 134 11.05 -9.06 6.76
CA ALA A 134 11.52 -9.61 5.50
C ALA A 134 10.44 -9.53 4.40
N GLU A 135 9.20 -9.91 4.71
CA GLU A 135 8.06 -9.79 3.78
C GLU A 135 7.80 -8.33 3.39
N ASN A 136 7.84 -7.39 4.34
CA ASN A 136 7.68 -5.96 4.05
C ASN A 136 8.77 -5.44 3.10
N LYS A 137 10.02 -5.86 3.31
CA LYS A 137 11.12 -5.51 2.42
C LYS A 137 10.87 -6.05 1.02
N GLN A 138 10.50 -7.32 0.90
CA GLN A 138 10.20 -7.95 -0.39
C GLN A 138 9.02 -7.27 -1.11
N VAL A 139 7.94 -6.98 -0.38
CA VAL A 139 6.76 -6.29 -0.94
C VAL A 139 7.13 -4.88 -1.42
N ARG A 140 7.94 -4.14 -0.67
CA ARG A 140 8.42 -2.81 -1.10
C ARG A 140 9.28 -2.87 -2.37
N GLU A 141 10.16 -3.85 -2.47
CA GLU A 141 10.98 -4.08 -3.67
C GLU A 141 10.10 -4.43 -4.88
N GLN A 142 9.13 -5.33 -4.71
CA GLN A 142 8.16 -5.66 -5.75
C GLN A 142 7.31 -4.46 -6.17
N TYR A 143 6.84 -3.68 -5.20
CA TYR A 143 6.06 -2.47 -5.46
C TYR A 143 6.87 -1.46 -6.28
N ALA A 144 8.14 -1.24 -5.95
CA ALA A 144 9.01 -0.34 -6.71
C ALA A 144 9.20 -0.80 -8.17
N VAL A 145 9.39 -2.11 -8.40
CA VAL A 145 9.50 -2.69 -9.75
C VAL A 145 8.19 -2.50 -10.54
N VAL A 146 7.05 -2.81 -9.92
CA VAL A 146 5.73 -2.65 -10.57
C VAL A 146 5.45 -1.18 -10.91
N GLN A 147 5.79 -0.27 -10.01
CA GLN A 147 5.65 1.17 -10.26
C GLN A 147 6.51 1.62 -11.45
N GLN A 148 7.76 1.22 -11.51
CA GLN A 148 8.64 1.53 -12.64
C GLN A 148 8.08 0.98 -13.95
N GLN A 149 7.63 -0.28 -13.98
CA GLN A 149 7.01 -0.88 -15.16
C GLN A 149 5.75 -0.13 -15.59
N ALA A 150 4.91 0.30 -14.63
CA ALA A 150 3.72 1.09 -14.93
C ALA A 150 4.07 2.44 -15.56
N GLU A 151 5.10 3.14 -15.06
CA GLU A 151 5.59 4.39 -15.63
C GLU A 151 6.15 4.20 -17.04
N GLU A 152 6.94 3.14 -17.27
CA GLU A 152 7.46 2.81 -18.60
C GLU A 152 6.35 2.49 -19.61
N LEU A 153 5.36 1.70 -19.20
CA LEU A 153 4.20 1.38 -20.03
C LEU A 153 3.37 2.62 -20.34
N GLN A 154 3.20 3.51 -19.36
CA GLN A 154 2.50 4.78 -19.55
C GLN A 154 3.22 5.66 -20.59
N GLN A 155 4.54 5.79 -20.48
CA GLN A 155 5.36 6.53 -21.46
C GLN A 155 5.27 5.92 -22.86
N GLN A 156 5.38 4.58 -22.96
CA GLN A 156 5.25 3.88 -24.23
C GLN A 156 3.87 4.10 -24.85
N ASN A 157 2.80 4.01 -24.06
CA ASN A 157 1.43 4.24 -24.51
C ASN A 157 1.24 5.68 -25.03
N THR A 158 1.74 6.68 -24.29
CA THR A 158 1.69 8.08 -24.72
C THR A 158 2.42 8.24 -26.06
N HIS A 159 3.65 7.73 -26.15
CA HIS A 159 4.44 7.82 -27.38
C HIS A 159 3.81 7.10 -28.57
N LEU A 160 3.22 5.91 -28.35
CA LEU A 160 2.50 5.18 -29.39
C LEU A 160 1.23 5.93 -29.82
N THR A 161 0.49 6.50 -28.88
CA THR A 161 -0.70 7.29 -29.16
C THR A 161 -0.35 8.52 -30.01
N GLU A 162 0.71 9.25 -29.65
CA GLU A 162 1.19 10.40 -30.45
C GLU A 162 1.60 9.98 -31.86
N LYS A 163 2.31 8.87 -32.00
CA LYS A 163 2.70 8.34 -33.31
C LYS A 163 1.50 7.94 -34.15
N VAL A 164 0.51 7.26 -33.56
CA VAL A 164 -0.70 6.84 -34.24
C VAL A 164 -1.51 8.08 -34.65
N THR A 165 -1.69 9.04 -33.76
CA THR A 165 -2.39 10.29 -34.06
C THR A 165 -1.74 11.02 -35.24
N ARG A 166 -0.41 11.16 -35.23
CA ARG A 166 0.32 11.79 -36.33
C ARG A 166 0.22 11.00 -37.63
N ALA A 167 0.33 9.66 -37.55
CA ALA A 167 0.22 8.79 -38.73
C ALA A 167 -1.22 8.74 -39.30
N SER A 168 -2.24 8.97 -38.48
CA SER A 168 -3.64 9.00 -38.91
C SER A 168 -4.12 10.35 -39.45
N MET A 169 -3.31 11.40 -39.34
CA MET A 169 -3.67 12.70 -39.90
C MET A 169 -3.80 12.62 -41.41
N LEU A 170 -4.89 13.18 -41.93
CA LEU A 170 -5.12 13.28 -43.36
C LEU A 170 -4.32 14.46 -43.94
N GLU A 171 -4.02 14.38 -45.24
CA GLU A 171 -3.30 15.42 -45.97
C GLU A 171 -4.07 15.81 -47.20
N ILE A 172 -4.01 17.09 -47.62
CA ILE A 172 -4.49 17.52 -48.92
C ILE A 172 -3.36 17.40 -49.95
N THR A 173 -3.49 16.51 -50.87
CA THR A 173 -2.45 16.19 -51.89
C THR A 173 -2.55 17.03 -53.14
N ALA A 174 -3.72 17.57 -53.41
CA ALA A 174 -3.96 18.49 -54.52
C ALA A 174 -4.98 19.57 -54.15
N PHE A 175 -4.74 20.78 -54.58
CA PHE A 175 -5.64 21.93 -54.37
C PHE A 175 -5.67 22.81 -55.62
N CYS A 176 -6.85 23.16 -56.09
CA CYS A 176 -7.06 24.04 -57.23
C CYS A 176 -8.21 25.03 -56.97
N VAL A 177 -8.01 26.26 -57.31
CA VAL A 177 -9.02 27.33 -57.17
C VAL A 177 -9.45 27.78 -58.59
N THR A 178 -10.73 27.71 -58.83
CA THR A 178 -11.33 28.13 -60.12
C THR A 178 -12.41 29.18 -59.90
N PRO A 179 -12.12 30.46 -60.10
CA PRO A 179 -13.13 31.51 -60.07
C PRO A 179 -14.07 31.38 -61.30
N LEU A 180 -15.38 31.50 -61.04
CA LEU A 180 -16.45 31.32 -62.00
C LEU A 180 -17.34 32.56 -62.11
N ASN A 181 -17.77 32.86 -63.33
CA ASN A 181 -18.74 33.92 -63.55
C ASN A 181 -20.17 33.40 -63.43
N LYS A 182 -21.17 34.27 -63.66
CA LYS A 182 -22.62 33.97 -63.60
C LYS A 182 -23.06 32.79 -64.51
N ARG A 183 -22.26 32.45 -65.52
CA ARG A 183 -22.54 31.36 -66.48
C ARG A 183 -21.67 30.10 -66.21
N ASP A 184 -21.14 29.99 -65.00
CA ASP A 184 -20.21 28.94 -64.59
C ASP A 184 -18.96 28.75 -65.48
N ARG A 185 -18.52 29.85 -66.13
CA ARG A 185 -17.31 29.89 -66.94
C ARG A 185 -16.16 30.50 -66.13
N LYS A 186 -14.96 29.98 -66.30
CA LYS A 186 -13.76 30.51 -65.68
C LYS A 186 -13.58 32.00 -66.00
N THR A 187 -13.26 32.78 -65.00
CA THR A 187 -13.00 34.23 -65.13
C THR A 187 -11.87 34.64 -64.21
N THR A 188 -11.07 35.61 -64.67
CA THR A 188 -10.03 36.26 -63.84
C THR A 188 -10.45 37.65 -63.39
N ASN A 189 -11.57 38.19 -63.92
CA ASN A 189 -12.04 39.52 -63.57
C ASN A 189 -12.88 39.48 -62.29
N LEU A 190 -12.37 40.15 -61.21
CA LEU A 190 -12.99 40.22 -59.91
C LEU A 190 -14.46 40.70 -59.93
N ASN A 191 -14.77 41.68 -60.78
CA ASN A 191 -16.14 42.23 -60.90
C ASN A 191 -17.14 41.25 -61.52
N HIS A 192 -16.67 40.22 -62.21
CA HIS A 192 -17.48 39.20 -62.85
C HIS A 192 -17.52 37.91 -62.09
N MET A 193 -16.75 37.75 -61.02
CA MET A 193 -16.73 36.54 -60.17
C MET A 193 -18.03 36.47 -59.39
N GLN A 194 -18.77 35.37 -59.53
CA GLN A 194 -20.00 35.10 -58.78
C GLN A 194 -19.85 33.90 -57.85
N LYS A 195 -18.89 33.03 -58.16
CA LYS A 195 -18.64 31.81 -57.42
C LYS A 195 -17.16 31.43 -57.53
N ILE A 196 -16.58 30.96 -56.45
CA ILE A 196 -15.24 30.34 -56.46
C ILE A 196 -15.40 28.86 -56.16
N GLN A 197 -14.84 28.04 -57.05
CA GLN A 197 -14.76 26.57 -56.87
C GLN A 197 -13.41 26.20 -56.33
N PHE A 198 -13.40 25.39 -55.28
CA PHE A 198 -12.24 24.85 -54.62
C PHE A 198 -12.24 23.34 -54.77
N ASP A 199 -11.39 22.81 -55.65
CA ASP A 199 -11.21 21.38 -55.87
C ASP A 199 -10.01 20.95 -55.05
N PHE A 200 -10.15 19.87 -54.27
CA PHE A 200 -9.09 19.34 -53.45
C PHE A 200 -9.15 17.82 -53.37
N THR A 201 -8.01 17.19 -53.13
CA THR A 201 -7.90 15.76 -52.99
C THR A 201 -7.30 15.47 -51.63
N ILE A 202 -8.03 14.70 -50.82
CA ILE A 202 -7.58 14.13 -49.58
C ILE A 202 -6.77 12.87 -49.90
N GLY A 203 -5.56 12.79 -49.40
CA GLY A 203 -4.64 11.71 -49.69
C GLY A 203 -5.07 10.36 -49.10
N LYS A 204 -4.49 9.28 -49.59
CA LYS A 204 -4.66 7.93 -49.06
C LYS A 204 -3.97 7.86 -47.66
N ASN A 205 -4.71 7.34 -46.67
CA ASN A 205 -4.17 7.04 -45.36
C ASN A 205 -4.85 5.80 -44.77
N VAL A 206 -4.08 4.73 -44.66
CA VAL A 206 -4.59 3.42 -44.17
C VAL A 206 -4.71 3.37 -42.63
N THR A 207 -4.07 4.31 -41.96
CA THR A 207 -4.07 4.42 -40.48
C THR A 207 -5.25 5.23 -39.98
N CYS A 208 -5.78 6.13 -40.81
CA CYS A 208 -6.94 6.93 -40.49
C CYS A 208 -8.19 6.08 -40.38
N GLU A 209 -9.02 6.37 -39.38
CA GLU A 209 -10.30 5.70 -39.16
C GLU A 209 -11.24 5.98 -40.34
N ARG A 210 -11.84 4.91 -40.88
CA ARG A 210 -12.82 4.96 -41.99
C ARG A 210 -14.17 5.42 -41.48
N GLY A 211 -14.88 6.18 -42.30
CA GLY A 211 -16.20 6.67 -41.94
C GLY A 211 -16.53 8.02 -42.55
N ILE A 212 -17.61 8.60 -42.05
CA ILE A 212 -18.01 9.95 -42.42
C ILE A 212 -17.11 10.95 -41.73
N LYS A 213 -16.47 11.81 -42.51
CA LYS A 213 -15.59 12.87 -42.07
C LYS A 213 -16.15 14.24 -42.49
N GLN A 214 -15.82 15.25 -41.74
CA GLN A 214 -16.20 16.62 -42.06
C GLN A 214 -14.93 17.46 -42.28
N VAL A 215 -14.85 18.09 -43.44
CA VAL A 215 -13.83 19.10 -43.75
C VAL A 215 -14.39 20.50 -43.48
N TYR A 216 -13.62 21.26 -42.75
CA TYR A 216 -13.86 22.69 -42.57
C TYR A 216 -12.77 23.45 -43.32
N MET A 217 -13.18 24.50 -44.06
CA MET A 217 -12.25 25.36 -44.76
C MET A 217 -12.43 26.80 -44.29
N ARG A 218 -11.32 27.43 -43.90
CA ARG A 218 -11.27 28.84 -43.58
C ARG A 218 -10.60 29.61 -44.72
N ILE A 219 -11.22 30.63 -45.21
CA ILE A 219 -10.68 31.45 -46.28
C ILE A 219 -10.31 32.81 -45.68
N VAL A 220 -9.02 33.06 -45.54
CA VAL A 220 -8.47 34.30 -44.99
C VAL A 220 -8.12 35.22 -46.11
N ARG A 221 -8.63 36.46 -46.05
CA ARG A 221 -8.42 37.53 -47.05
C ARG A 221 -7.00 38.14 -46.92
N PRO A 222 -6.57 38.93 -47.94
CA PRO A 222 -5.26 39.60 -47.89
C PRO A 222 -5.11 40.63 -46.74
N ASP A 223 -6.20 41.09 -46.13
CA ASP A 223 -6.21 41.99 -44.97
C ASP A 223 -6.16 41.22 -43.63
N GLY A 224 -6.13 39.90 -43.68
CA GLY A 224 -6.09 39.02 -42.47
C GLY A 224 -7.45 38.65 -41.91
N GLU A 225 -8.54 39.23 -42.45
CA GLU A 225 -9.88 38.90 -42.00
C GLU A 225 -10.40 37.63 -42.66
N LEU A 226 -11.30 36.90 -41.95
CA LEU A 226 -11.99 35.78 -42.52
C LEU A 226 -13.06 36.27 -43.50
N ILE A 227 -13.29 35.53 -44.59
CA ILE A 227 -14.41 35.81 -45.48
C ILE A 227 -15.72 35.82 -44.67
N ASN A 228 -16.37 36.99 -44.65
CA ASN A 228 -17.59 37.18 -43.89
C ASN A 228 -18.77 36.50 -44.59
N LEU A 229 -19.40 35.57 -43.90
CA LEU A 229 -20.63 34.93 -44.32
C LEU A 229 -21.77 35.43 -43.41
N PRO A 230 -22.97 35.60 -43.96
CA PRO A 230 -24.10 35.99 -43.14
C PRO A 230 -24.37 34.93 -42.09
N ASP A 231 -24.26 35.27 -40.82
CA ASP A 231 -24.46 34.46 -39.63
C ASP A 231 -23.21 33.73 -39.10
N PRO A 232 -22.28 34.46 -38.47
CA PRO A 232 -21.07 33.86 -37.86
C PRO A 232 -21.36 32.93 -36.69
N ALA A 233 -22.45 33.15 -35.94
CA ALA A 233 -22.74 32.42 -34.72
C ALA A 233 -23.06 30.93 -34.92
N SER A 234 -23.45 30.53 -36.15
CA SER A 234 -23.77 29.14 -36.50
C SER A 234 -22.60 28.37 -37.15
N ARG A 235 -21.42 28.98 -37.30
CA ARG A 235 -20.29 28.46 -38.11
C ARG A 235 -19.02 28.33 -37.32
N MET A 236 -19.15 27.66 -36.19
CA MET A 236 -18.04 27.36 -35.30
C MET A 236 -17.73 25.84 -35.34
N PHE A 237 -16.46 25.51 -35.18
CA PHE A 237 -16.03 24.12 -34.99
C PHE A 237 -14.91 24.09 -33.96
N ALA A 238 -14.78 22.94 -33.29
CA ALA A 238 -13.75 22.71 -32.29
C ALA A 238 -12.37 22.56 -32.95
N PHE A 239 -11.42 23.37 -32.51
CA PHE A 239 -10.01 23.30 -32.90
C PHE A 239 -9.14 23.45 -31.65
N GLU A 240 -8.34 22.43 -31.33
CA GLU A 240 -7.56 22.35 -30.08
C GLU A 240 -8.46 22.57 -28.85
N ASN A 241 -8.23 23.65 -28.09
CA ASN A 241 -8.98 23.99 -26.87
C ASN A 241 -9.98 25.15 -27.08
N SER A 242 -10.28 25.53 -28.32
CA SER A 242 -11.15 26.66 -28.67
C SER A 242 -12.11 26.32 -29.80
N GLU A 243 -13.13 27.14 -29.96
CA GLU A 243 -13.99 27.10 -31.13
C GLU A 243 -13.57 28.23 -32.09
N ILE A 244 -13.43 27.91 -33.37
CA ILE A 244 -13.06 28.85 -34.39
C ILE A 244 -14.07 28.84 -35.54
N GLU A 245 -14.22 29.95 -36.22
CA GLU A 245 -15.16 30.12 -37.36
C GLU A 245 -14.61 29.44 -38.61
N TYR A 246 -15.51 28.90 -39.43
CA TYR A 246 -15.18 28.38 -40.77
C TYR A 246 -15.92 29.14 -41.86
N SER A 247 -15.35 29.17 -43.06
CA SER A 247 -15.97 29.76 -44.25
C SER A 247 -16.85 28.75 -44.98
N LEU A 248 -16.38 27.55 -45.19
CA LEU A 248 -17.09 26.47 -45.89
C LEU A 248 -16.91 25.15 -45.14
N THR A 249 -17.85 24.26 -45.29
CA THR A 249 -17.77 22.90 -44.75
C THR A 249 -18.40 21.89 -45.70
N LYS A 250 -17.93 20.65 -45.62
CA LYS A 250 -18.50 19.54 -46.38
C LYS A 250 -18.28 18.23 -45.63
N GLU A 251 -19.30 17.40 -45.65
CA GLU A 251 -19.26 16.02 -45.20
C GLU A 251 -18.88 15.10 -46.36
N PHE A 252 -17.98 14.16 -46.12
CA PHE A 252 -17.55 13.17 -47.12
C PHE A 252 -17.30 11.80 -46.46
N GLU A 253 -17.44 10.74 -47.23
CA GLU A 253 -17.13 9.38 -46.81
C GLU A 253 -15.66 9.07 -47.11
N TYR A 254 -14.90 8.68 -46.09
CA TYR A 254 -13.49 8.32 -46.21
C TYR A 254 -13.29 6.82 -46.00
N GLY A 255 -12.86 6.13 -47.06
CA GLY A 255 -12.62 4.69 -47.09
C GLY A 255 -11.17 4.27 -46.89
N GLY A 256 -10.25 5.24 -46.61
CA GLY A 256 -8.81 4.98 -46.53
C GLY A 256 -8.07 5.19 -47.86
N GLU A 257 -8.77 5.39 -48.95
CA GLU A 257 -8.21 5.72 -50.30
C GLU A 257 -8.33 7.23 -50.56
N ALA A 258 -7.63 7.71 -51.58
CA ALA A 258 -7.69 9.11 -51.97
C ALA A 258 -9.10 9.51 -52.41
N VAL A 259 -9.64 10.62 -51.91
CA VAL A 259 -10.96 11.15 -52.21
C VAL A 259 -10.82 12.57 -52.71
N SER A 260 -11.43 12.86 -53.89
CA SER A 260 -11.48 14.22 -54.45
C SER A 260 -12.83 14.84 -54.15
N GLU A 261 -12.82 16.07 -53.60
CA GLU A 261 -13.97 16.80 -53.20
C GLU A 261 -13.96 18.23 -53.76
N THR A 262 -15.12 18.84 -53.87
CA THR A 262 -15.28 20.20 -54.32
C THR A 262 -16.14 20.98 -53.35
N LEU A 263 -15.67 22.18 -52.98
CA LEU A 263 -16.39 23.21 -52.25
C LEU A 263 -16.68 24.42 -53.15
N TYR A 264 -17.82 25.05 -52.93
CA TYR A 264 -18.21 26.26 -53.67
C TYR A 264 -18.46 27.38 -52.68
N TRP A 265 -17.84 28.52 -52.95
CA TRP A 265 -18.16 29.76 -52.24
C TRP A 265 -18.89 30.71 -53.23
N ASN A 266 -20.12 31.05 -52.89
CA ASN A 266 -20.86 32.10 -53.61
C ASN A 266 -20.39 33.46 -53.10
N VAL A 267 -19.89 34.28 -54.03
CA VAL A 267 -19.34 35.57 -53.71
C VAL A 267 -20.46 36.53 -53.28
N GLY A 268 -20.54 36.81 -51.99
CA GLY A 268 -21.54 37.74 -51.39
C GLY A 268 -20.96 39.06 -50.93
N GLU A 269 -19.67 39.29 -51.12
CA GLU A 269 -18.95 40.49 -50.67
C GLU A 269 -18.00 40.99 -51.76
N ILE A 270 -17.42 42.20 -51.52
CA ILE A 270 -16.43 42.79 -52.42
C ILE A 270 -15.13 42.01 -52.35
N LEU A 271 -14.67 41.49 -53.47
CA LEU A 271 -13.39 40.79 -53.55
C LEU A 271 -12.25 41.82 -53.71
N TYR A 272 -11.19 41.57 -52.95
CA TYR A 272 -9.94 42.34 -53.06
C TYR A 272 -8.94 41.57 -53.90
N LYS A 273 -8.14 42.27 -54.67
CA LYS A 273 -6.99 41.63 -55.32
C LYS A 273 -5.90 41.33 -54.30
N GLY A 274 -5.27 40.19 -54.42
CA GLY A 274 -4.19 39.79 -53.49
C GLY A 274 -4.19 38.30 -53.21
N THR A 275 -3.35 37.95 -52.25
CA THR A 275 -3.19 36.56 -51.79
C THR A 275 -4.15 36.23 -50.68
N TYR A 276 -4.96 35.22 -50.89
CA TYR A 276 -5.88 34.62 -49.92
C TYR A 276 -5.22 33.33 -49.41
N ASN A 277 -5.57 32.89 -48.21
CA ASN A 277 -5.20 31.60 -47.70
C ASN A 277 -6.44 30.72 -47.48
N ALA A 278 -6.36 29.48 -47.92
CA ALA A 278 -7.37 28.43 -47.67
C ALA A 278 -6.79 27.41 -46.66
N ASP A 279 -7.27 27.45 -45.44
CA ASP A 279 -6.88 26.56 -44.36
C ASP A 279 -7.89 25.42 -44.23
N PHE A 280 -7.44 24.20 -44.27
CA PHE A 280 -8.28 23.00 -44.20
C PHE A 280 -8.11 22.30 -42.84
N PHE A 281 -9.25 21.95 -42.25
CA PHE A 281 -9.31 21.24 -40.97
C PHE A 281 -10.17 20.00 -41.09
N ILE A 282 -9.68 18.88 -40.60
CA ILE A 282 -10.42 17.61 -40.46
C ILE A 282 -10.11 17.04 -39.07
N ASP A 283 -11.10 16.47 -38.41
CA ASP A 283 -10.98 15.83 -37.09
C ASP A 283 -10.31 16.76 -36.04
N GLY A 284 -10.58 18.06 -36.11
CA GLY A 284 -10.04 19.05 -35.18
C GLY A 284 -8.55 19.39 -35.36
N ALA A 285 -7.95 19.01 -36.47
CA ALA A 285 -6.57 19.31 -36.82
C ALA A 285 -6.47 20.16 -38.10
N LEU A 286 -5.52 21.12 -38.15
CA LEU A 286 -5.15 21.80 -39.37
C LEU A 286 -4.31 20.85 -40.25
N ILE A 287 -4.85 20.46 -41.40
CA ILE A 287 -4.24 19.48 -42.29
C ILE A 287 -3.52 20.09 -43.49
N ALA A 288 -3.87 21.31 -43.89
CA ALA A 288 -3.20 22.03 -44.96
C ALA A 288 -3.54 23.49 -44.94
N SER A 289 -2.66 24.32 -45.48
CA SER A 289 -2.87 25.74 -45.73
C SER A 289 -2.30 26.09 -47.11
N PHE A 290 -3.15 26.60 -48.02
CA PHE A 290 -2.77 26.91 -49.38
C PHE A 290 -3.02 28.36 -49.72
N PRO A 291 -2.00 29.14 -50.13
CA PRO A 291 -2.21 30.45 -50.68
C PRO A 291 -2.77 30.35 -52.09
N PHE A 292 -3.70 31.25 -52.43
CA PHE A 292 -4.18 31.44 -53.78
C PHE A 292 -4.36 32.91 -54.10
N GLU A 293 -4.18 33.28 -55.32
CA GLU A 293 -4.16 34.66 -55.73
C GLU A 293 -5.38 34.99 -56.61
N LEU A 294 -6.11 36.06 -56.24
CA LEU A 294 -7.13 36.61 -57.09
C LEU A 294 -6.56 37.89 -57.80
N LYS A 295 -6.51 37.80 -59.15
CA LYS A 295 -5.94 38.83 -60.03
C LYS A 295 -7.06 39.53 -60.77
N HIS A 296 -7.03 40.88 -60.82
CA HIS A 296 -7.96 41.77 -61.56
C HIS A 296 -9.43 41.51 -61.36
#